data_b78119fd7f5aa7293b67db3115dd6454
#
_entry.id   b78119fd7f5aa7293b67db3115dd6454
#
_cell.length_a   1.000
_cell.length_b   1.000
_cell.length_c   1.000
_cell.angle_alpha   90.00
_cell.angle_beta   90.00
_cell.angle_gamma   90.00
#
_symmetry.space_group_name_H-M   'P 1'
#
loop_
_entity.id
_entity.type
_entity.pdbx_description
1 polymer ?
#
loop_
_entity_poly.entity_id
_entity_poly.type
_entity_poly.pdbx_seq_one_letter_code
_entity_poly.pdbx_strand_id
1 'polypeptide(L)'
;MKKILCSLLTFCIFISAFSFAAASNALDFKDVFNYYNVLRGLEVIPEDFEYSNLDGYITKAEAVNAVVRLCSSGKSDLSQVGTYTFFKDVTESVKYADSINFAALQGIVNGDGTVFCPDNNITFREAITYFLRALGYAPYAQSNGGYPNGYARALRYAGLNKYVGLYTDDKIKKSEFIALMYDIAETYVIETEGFGAETAKYN
;
A
#
# COMPACT_ATOMS: atom_id res chain seq x y z
N MET A 1 5.01 -18.01 8.43
CA MET A 1 4.93 -16.55 8.18
C MET A 1 5.89 -16.18 7.06
N LYS A 2 5.41 -16.07 5.83
CA LYS A 2 6.22 -15.53 4.73
C LYS A 2 6.18 -14.01 4.82
N LYS A 3 7.32 -13.40 5.04
CA LYS A 3 7.49 -11.96 4.78
C LYS A 3 7.43 -11.77 3.28
N ILE A 4 6.83 -10.69 2.79
CA ILE A 4 6.86 -10.30 1.37
C ILE A 4 8.31 -10.34 0.82
N LEU A 5 9.27 -10.37 1.71
CA LEU A 5 10.71 -10.43 1.49
C LEU A 5 11.28 -11.81 1.11
N CYS A 6 10.47 -12.86 0.94
CA CYS A 6 11.01 -14.24 0.80
C CYS A 6 11.75 -14.50 -0.52
N SER A 7 11.72 -13.62 -1.51
CA SER A 7 12.61 -13.71 -2.69
C SER A 7 13.79 -12.73 -2.67
N LEU A 8 13.88 -11.89 -1.63
CA LEU A 8 14.87 -10.81 -1.49
C LEU A 8 15.95 -11.09 -0.43
N LEU A 9 15.95 -12.28 0.16
CA LEU A 9 16.79 -12.60 1.33
C LEU A 9 18.28 -12.75 1.01
N THR A 10 18.73 -12.56 -0.22
CA THR A 10 20.16 -12.62 -0.56
C THR A 10 20.87 -11.28 -0.57
N PHE A 11 20.17 -10.16 -0.29
CA PHE A 11 20.81 -8.83 -0.31
C PHE A 11 20.78 -8.06 1.03
N CYS A 12 20.19 -8.62 2.08
CA CYS A 12 20.02 -7.94 3.39
C CYS A 12 21.11 -8.26 4.42
N ILE A 13 22.40 -8.29 4.06
CA ILE A 13 23.49 -8.48 5.05
C ILE A 13 24.15 -7.16 5.47
N PHE A 14 23.53 -6.02 5.31
CA PHE A 14 24.11 -4.77 5.86
C PHE A 14 23.02 -3.81 6.36
N ILE A 15 22.26 -4.18 7.37
CA ILE A 15 21.61 -3.18 8.23
C ILE A 15 21.89 -3.58 9.69
N SER A 16 23.01 -3.07 10.20
CA SER A 16 23.36 -3.07 11.62
C SER A 16 22.35 -2.21 12.39
N ALA A 17 21.79 -2.79 13.42
CA ALA A 17 21.27 -2.18 14.65
C ALA A 17 20.99 -0.66 14.59
N PHE A 18 19.76 -0.27 14.28
CA PHE A 18 19.29 1.07 14.58
C PHE A 18 18.51 1.06 15.88
N SER A 19 19.06 1.70 16.90
CA SER A 19 18.43 1.86 18.21
C SER A 19 17.14 2.66 18.10
N PHE A 20 16.03 2.07 18.51
CA PHE A 20 14.72 2.72 18.57
C PHE A 20 14.68 3.67 19.76
N ALA A 21 14.94 4.95 19.53
CA ALA A 21 14.61 6.01 20.47
C ALA A 21 13.21 6.52 20.12
N ALA A 22 12.29 6.47 21.09
CA ALA A 22 10.97 7.06 20.97
C ALA A 22 11.12 8.58 20.74
N ALA A 23 10.94 9.02 19.51
CA ALA A 23 10.97 10.43 19.14
C ALA A 23 9.72 10.77 18.33
N SER A 24 9.07 11.84 18.80
CA SER A 24 8.09 12.72 18.14
C SER A 24 7.62 12.35 16.73
N ASN A 25 6.32 12.44 16.49
CA ASN A 25 5.54 12.21 15.28
C ASN A 25 5.92 13.01 14.01
N ALA A 26 7.17 13.32 13.81
CA ALA A 26 7.68 13.85 12.54
C ALA A 26 8.41 12.72 11.83
N LEU A 27 7.90 12.27 10.69
CA LEU A 27 8.63 11.44 9.74
C LEU A 27 9.97 12.14 9.48
N ASP A 28 11.09 11.52 9.84
CA ASP A 28 12.41 12.12 9.59
C ASP A 28 12.71 12.01 8.10
N PHE A 29 12.57 13.14 7.39
CA PHE A 29 12.77 13.24 5.95
C PHE A 29 14.17 12.89 5.48
N LYS A 30 15.17 12.76 6.38
CA LYS A 30 16.52 12.32 6.02
C LYS A 30 16.52 10.90 5.47
N ASP A 31 15.59 10.08 5.89
CA ASP A 31 15.50 8.69 5.46
C ASP A 31 14.67 8.49 4.20
N VAL A 32 13.83 9.45 3.80
CA VAL A 32 12.97 9.32 2.61
C VAL A 32 13.76 9.07 1.34
N PHE A 33 14.94 9.69 1.19
CA PHE A 33 15.81 9.42 0.05
C PHE A 33 16.30 7.96 0.01
N ASN A 34 16.64 7.40 1.17
CA ASN A 34 17.06 6.00 1.28
C ASN A 34 15.88 5.07 0.99
N TYR A 35 14.71 5.34 1.56
CA TYR A 35 13.48 4.58 1.30
C TYR A 35 13.12 4.58 -0.18
N TYR A 36 13.16 5.75 -0.82
CA TYR A 36 12.93 5.89 -2.25
C TYR A 36 13.90 5.03 -3.07
N ASN A 37 15.20 5.08 -2.79
CA ASN A 37 16.20 4.31 -3.52
C ASN A 37 16.01 2.80 -3.35
N VAL A 38 15.68 2.34 -2.14
CA VAL A 38 15.38 0.92 -1.88
C VAL A 38 14.15 0.49 -2.67
N LEU A 39 13.05 1.22 -2.55
CA LEU A 39 11.79 0.89 -3.23
C LEU A 39 11.91 0.97 -4.77
N ARG A 40 12.75 1.88 -5.27
CA ARG A 40 13.06 1.97 -6.70
C ARG A 40 13.92 0.79 -7.16
N GLY A 41 14.92 0.40 -6.37
CA GLY A 41 15.76 -0.78 -6.64
C GLY A 41 14.96 -2.08 -6.63
N LEU A 42 13.83 -2.10 -5.92
CA LEU A 42 12.85 -3.21 -5.92
C LEU A 42 11.82 -3.11 -7.04
N GLU A 43 11.94 -2.13 -7.92
CA GLU A 43 11.00 -1.84 -9.01
C GLU A 43 9.56 -1.55 -8.55
N VAL A 44 9.37 -1.24 -7.27
CA VAL A 44 8.06 -0.94 -6.69
C VAL A 44 7.62 0.48 -7.03
N ILE A 45 8.53 1.44 -7.00
CA ILE A 45 8.29 2.80 -7.47
C ILE A 45 8.50 2.84 -8.98
N PRO A 46 7.50 3.29 -9.78
CA PRO A 46 7.64 3.42 -11.22
C PRO A 46 8.70 4.47 -11.59
N GLU A 47 9.29 4.33 -12.78
CA GLU A 47 10.36 5.23 -13.26
C GLU A 47 9.90 6.68 -13.41
N ASP A 48 8.63 6.87 -13.74
CA ASP A 48 7.99 8.18 -13.92
C ASP A 48 7.52 8.83 -12.61
N PHE A 49 7.81 8.22 -11.46
CA PHE A 49 7.56 8.82 -10.16
C PHE A 49 8.64 9.86 -9.87
N GLU A 50 8.27 11.13 -9.93
CA GLU A 50 9.22 12.23 -9.78
C GLU A 50 9.66 12.44 -8.33
N TYR A 51 10.93 12.12 -8.04
CA TYR A 51 11.55 12.44 -6.74
C TYR A 51 11.67 13.96 -6.47
N SER A 52 11.71 14.77 -7.54
CA SER A 52 11.86 16.23 -7.41
C SER A 52 10.67 16.95 -6.74
N ASN A 53 9.52 16.29 -6.63
CA ASN A 53 8.28 16.87 -6.07
C ASN A 53 7.76 16.05 -4.88
N LEU A 54 8.59 15.80 -3.87
CA LEU A 54 8.20 15.03 -2.68
C LEU A 54 7.23 15.75 -1.76
N ASP A 55 7.18 17.09 -1.80
CA ASP A 55 6.22 17.89 -1.06
C ASP A 55 4.84 17.95 -1.71
N GLY A 56 4.74 17.54 -2.97
CA GLY A 56 3.47 17.39 -3.68
C GLY A 56 2.64 16.22 -3.12
N TYR A 57 1.33 16.31 -3.31
CA TYR A 57 0.42 15.22 -2.96
C TYR A 57 0.47 14.13 -4.03
N ILE A 58 0.24 12.88 -3.59
CA ILE A 58 0.12 11.74 -4.48
C ILE A 58 -1.34 11.56 -4.90
N THR A 59 -1.57 11.21 -6.19
CA THR A 59 -2.91 10.92 -6.70
C THR A 59 -3.37 9.50 -6.34
N LYS A 60 -4.67 9.24 -6.43
CA LYS A 60 -5.23 7.89 -6.24
C LYS A 60 -4.66 6.90 -7.24
N ALA A 61 -4.49 7.31 -8.50
CA ALA A 61 -3.93 6.46 -9.56
C ALA A 61 -2.46 6.10 -9.28
N GLU A 62 -1.63 7.08 -8.91
CA GLU A 62 -0.23 6.85 -8.54
C GLU A 62 -0.11 5.91 -7.33
N ALA A 63 -0.93 6.14 -6.30
CA ALA A 63 -0.94 5.33 -5.09
C ALA A 63 -1.35 3.88 -5.35
N VAL A 64 -2.41 3.66 -6.14
CA VAL A 64 -2.85 2.30 -6.50
C VAL A 64 -1.80 1.57 -7.31
N ASN A 65 -1.18 2.24 -8.29
CA ASN A 65 -0.12 1.63 -9.08
C ASN A 65 1.06 1.19 -8.18
N ALA A 66 1.46 2.01 -7.22
CA ALA A 66 2.52 1.67 -6.27
C ALA A 66 2.12 0.49 -5.35
N VAL A 67 0.87 0.47 -4.85
CA VAL A 67 0.34 -0.65 -4.04
C VAL A 67 0.36 -1.96 -4.83
N VAL A 68 -0.13 -1.96 -6.06
CA VAL A 68 -0.14 -3.14 -6.93
C VAL A 68 1.28 -3.63 -7.21
N ARG A 69 2.22 -2.74 -7.53
CA ARG A 69 3.62 -3.08 -7.76
C ARG A 69 4.29 -3.66 -6.51
N LEU A 70 4.02 -3.12 -5.34
CA LEU A 70 4.55 -3.63 -4.07
C LEU A 70 4.10 -5.08 -3.84
N CYS A 71 2.81 -5.37 -4.02
CA CYS A 71 2.25 -6.70 -3.79
C CYS A 71 2.69 -7.74 -4.84
N SER A 72 3.06 -7.29 -6.03
CA SER A 72 3.54 -8.15 -7.13
C SER A 72 5.05 -8.21 -7.24
N SER A 73 5.79 -7.70 -6.25
CA SER A 73 7.26 -7.61 -6.29
C SER A 73 7.80 -6.93 -7.57
N GLY A 74 7.15 -5.85 -7.98
CA GLY A 74 7.49 -5.10 -9.19
C GLY A 74 7.02 -5.73 -10.51
N LYS A 75 6.58 -7.00 -10.49
CA LYS A 75 6.21 -7.79 -11.68
C LYS A 75 4.73 -8.15 -11.68
N SER A 76 3.84 -7.14 -11.72
CA SER A 76 2.42 -7.42 -11.87
C SER A 76 2.13 -7.95 -13.29
N ASP A 77 1.73 -9.22 -13.38
CA ASP A 77 1.07 -9.71 -14.58
C ASP A 77 -0.36 -9.16 -14.60
N LEU A 78 -0.52 -7.99 -15.22
CA LEU A 78 -1.81 -7.33 -15.38
C LEU A 78 -2.62 -7.91 -16.56
N SER A 79 -2.10 -8.94 -17.24
CA SER A 79 -2.77 -9.58 -18.39
C SER A 79 -4.13 -10.17 -18.05
N GLN A 80 -4.37 -10.51 -16.77
CA GLN A 80 -5.66 -11.03 -16.29
C GLN A 80 -6.76 -9.98 -16.18
N VAL A 81 -6.43 -8.69 -16.24
CA VAL A 81 -7.42 -7.62 -16.11
C VAL A 81 -8.34 -7.53 -17.33
N GLY A 82 -7.82 -7.93 -18.50
CA GLY A 82 -8.57 -7.89 -19.75
C GLY A 82 -9.10 -6.49 -20.07
N THR A 83 -10.26 -6.43 -20.70
CA THR A 83 -10.96 -5.17 -21.04
C THR A 83 -11.96 -4.72 -19.96
N TYR A 84 -11.88 -5.25 -18.75
CA TYR A 84 -12.81 -4.88 -17.69
C TYR A 84 -12.55 -3.47 -17.17
N THR A 85 -13.57 -2.62 -17.23
CA THR A 85 -13.59 -1.30 -16.60
C THR A 85 -14.55 -1.34 -15.42
N PHE A 86 -14.00 -1.25 -14.21
CA PHE A 86 -14.80 -1.25 -12.97
C PHE A 86 -15.42 0.12 -12.67
N PHE A 87 -14.82 1.19 -13.18
CA PHE A 87 -15.22 2.57 -12.91
C PHE A 87 -15.43 3.32 -14.21
N LYS A 88 -16.50 4.12 -14.28
CA LYS A 88 -16.89 4.87 -15.49
C LYS A 88 -15.84 5.90 -15.93
N ASP A 89 -15.07 6.42 -14.98
CA ASP A 89 -14.03 7.44 -15.16
C ASP A 89 -12.63 6.84 -15.36
N VAL A 90 -12.50 5.51 -15.40
CA VAL A 90 -11.24 4.82 -15.66
C VAL A 90 -11.30 4.18 -17.04
N THR A 91 -10.99 4.98 -18.06
CA THR A 91 -10.85 4.52 -19.46
C THR A 91 -9.42 4.10 -19.77
N GLU A 92 -9.19 3.45 -20.88
CA GLU A 92 -7.84 3.03 -21.34
C GLU A 92 -6.83 4.19 -21.42
N SER A 93 -7.30 5.43 -21.59
CA SER A 93 -6.45 6.62 -21.63
C SER A 93 -6.01 7.13 -20.25
N VAL A 94 -6.61 6.62 -19.17
CA VAL A 94 -6.25 7.02 -17.81
C VAL A 94 -4.91 6.39 -17.42
N LYS A 95 -4.01 7.21 -16.92
CA LYS A 95 -2.72 6.72 -16.43
C LYS A 95 -2.93 5.66 -15.34
N TYR A 96 -2.27 4.52 -15.49
CA TYR A 96 -2.41 3.35 -14.59
C TYR A 96 -3.79 2.70 -14.57
N ALA A 97 -4.59 2.81 -15.65
CA ALA A 97 -5.90 2.17 -15.75
C ALA A 97 -5.85 0.67 -15.42
N ASP A 98 -4.85 -0.05 -15.94
CA ASP A 98 -4.68 -1.49 -15.69
C ASP A 98 -4.46 -1.80 -14.20
N SER A 99 -3.63 -1.00 -13.53
CA SER A 99 -3.40 -1.15 -12.09
C SER A 99 -4.66 -0.86 -11.26
N ILE A 100 -5.45 0.15 -11.65
CA ILE A 100 -6.71 0.48 -10.98
C ILE A 100 -7.71 -0.66 -11.16
N ASN A 101 -7.89 -1.17 -12.38
CA ASN A 101 -8.81 -2.26 -12.67
C ASN A 101 -8.35 -3.57 -12.00
N PHE A 102 -7.05 -3.86 -11.97
CA PHE A 102 -6.50 -4.98 -11.21
C PHE A 102 -6.78 -4.85 -9.72
N ALA A 103 -6.53 -3.68 -9.13
CA ALA A 103 -6.79 -3.42 -7.72
C ALA A 103 -8.28 -3.55 -7.36
N ALA A 104 -9.19 -3.16 -8.28
CA ALA A 104 -10.63 -3.37 -8.13
C ALA A 104 -10.99 -4.85 -8.17
N LEU A 105 -10.43 -5.60 -9.13
CA LEU A 105 -10.63 -7.05 -9.25
C LEU A 105 -10.17 -7.79 -7.98
N GLN A 106 -9.06 -7.37 -7.38
CA GLN A 106 -8.52 -7.94 -6.15
C GLN A 106 -9.20 -7.40 -4.86
N GLY A 107 -10.19 -6.51 -4.98
CA GLY A 107 -10.86 -5.90 -3.84
C GLY A 107 -10.00 -4.94 -3.01
N ILE A 108 -8.86 -4.51 -3.55
CA ILE A 108 -7.98 -3.52 -2.92
C ILE A 108 -8.66 -2.15 -2.91
N VAL A 109 -9.30 -1.78 -4.03
CA VAL A 109 -10.05 -0.53 -4.16
C VAL A 109 -11.51 -0.83 -4.50
N ASN A 110 -12.42 -0.01 -3.98
CA ASN A 110 -13.86 -0.15 -4.23
C ASN A 110 -14.48 1.10 -4.88
N GLY A 111 -13.77 2.25 -4.86
CA GLY A 111 -14.35 3.53 -5.25
C GLY A 111 -15.62 3.84 -4.47
N ASP A 112 -16.53 4.60 -5.06
CA ASP A 112 -17.92 4.76 -4.60
C ASP A 112 -18.88 3.75 -5.27
N GLY A 113 -18.31 2.77 -5.97
CA GLY A 113 -19.04 1.79 -6.77
C GLY A 113 -19.33 2.24 -8.22
N THR A 114 -19.05 3.49 -8.58
CA THR A 114 -19.30 4.07 -9.90
C THR A 114 -18.11 4.78 -10.49
N VAL A 115 -17.43 5.59 -9.69
CA VAL A 115 -16.26 6.38 -10.08
C VAL A 115 -15.10 6.15 -9.11
N PHE A 116 -13.89 6.27 -9.62
CA PHE A 116 -12.65 6.13 -8.84
C PHE A 116 -11.99 7.47 -8.52
N CYS A 117 -12.11 8.44 -9.43
CA CYS A 117 -11.46 9.75 -9.37
C CYS A 117 -9.93 9.64 -9.37
N PRO A 118 -9.30 9.12 -10.44
CA PRO A 118 -7.88 8.75 -10.50
C PRO A 118 -6.93 9.93 -10.20
N ASP A 119 -7.28 11.15 -10.63
CA ASP A 119 -6.46 12.36 -10.49
C ASP A 119 -6.64 13.07 -9.13
N ASN A 120 -7.58 12.63 -8.31
CA ASN A 120 -7.76 13.20 -6.98
C ASN A 120 -6.61 12.79 -6.06
N ASN A 121 -6.16 13.73 -5.21
CA ASN A 121 -5.19 13.42 -4.18
C ASN A 121 -5.79 12.42 -3.17
N ILE A 122 -5.05 11.35 -2.89
CA ILE A 122 -5.45 10.32 -1.93
C ILE A 122 -5.30 10.83 -0.49
N THR A 123 -6.12 10.31 0.43
CA THR A 123 -5.97 10.56 1.86
C THR A 123 -5.11 9.50 2.54
N PHE A 124 -4.58 9.80 3.74
CA PHE A 124 -3.92 8.80 4.57
C PHE A 124 -4.81 7.58 4.82
N ARG A 125 -6.09 7.81 5.14
CA ARG A 125 -7.07 6.74 5.38
C ARG A 125 -7.24 5.84 4.17
N GLU A 126 -7.40 6.40 2.98
CA GLU A 126 -7.53 5.63 1.75
C GLU A 126 -6.25 4.84 1.45
N ALA A 127 -5.07 5.48 1.49
CA ALA A 127 -3.80 4.84 1.22
C ALA A 127 -3.53 3.66 2.16
N ILE A 128 -3.67 3.87 3.47
CA ILE A 128 -3.51 2.82 4.48
C ILE A 128 -4.53 1.68 4.26
N THR A 129 -5.77 2.01 3.93
CA THR A 129 -6.80 1.00 3.66
C THR A 129 -6.44 0.15 2.44
N TYR A 130 -5.92 0.76 1.36
CA TYR A 130 -5.48 0.03 0.18
C TYR A 130 -4.35 -0.95 0.50
N PHE A 131 -3.34 -0.51 1.24
CA PHE A 131 -2.27 -1.39 1.69
C PHE A 131 -2.77 -2.53 2.58
N LEU A 132 -3.62 -2.24 3.58
CA LEU A 132 -4.14 -3.29 4.46
C LEU A 132 -4.98 -4.33 3.70
N ARG A 133 -5.75 -3.91 2.70
CA ARG A 133 -6.49 -4.84 1.84
C ARG A 133 -5.54 -5.69 1.01
N ALA A 134 -4.54 -5.08 0.42
CA ALA A 134 -3.52 -5.75 -0.38
C ALA A 134 -2.70 -6.77 0.43
N LEU A 135 -2.49 -6.50 1.73
CA LEU A 135 -1.84 -7.41 2.68
C LEU A 135 -2.77 -8.49 3.25
N GLY A 136 -4.05 -8.55 2.83
CA GLY A 136 -5.00 -9.55 3.29
C GLY A 136 -5.70 -9.27 4.62
N TYR A 137 -5.60 -8.04 5.16
CA TYR A 137 -6.24 -7.67 6.44
C TYR A 137 -7.74 -7.34 6.32
N ALA A 138 -8.33 -7.40 5.12
CA ALA A 138 -9.74 -7.07 4.92
C ALA A 138 -10.70 -7.96 5.75
N PRO A 139 -10.55 -9.30 5.84
CA PRO A 139 -11.42 -10.13 6.68
C PRO A 139 -11.34 -9.75 8.16
N TYR A 140 -10.11 -9.53 8.67
CA TYR A 140 -9.93 -9.06 10.04
C TYR A 140 -10.62 -7.71 10.28
N ALA A 141 -10.45 -6.76 9.38
CA ALA A 141 -11.09 -5.44 9.49
C ALA A 141 -12.61 -5.55 9.48
N GLN A 142 -13.19 -6.39 8.62
CA GLN A 142 -14.64 -6.61 8.54
C GLN A 142 -15.18 -7.20 9.86
N SER A 143 -14.54 -8.23 10.40
CA SER A 143 -14.92 -8.85 11.68
C SER A 143 -14.75 -7.91 12.88
N ASN A 144 -13.96 -6.85 12.75
CA ASN A 144 -13.66 -5.90 13.81
C ASN A 144 -14.29 -4.50 13.61
N GLY A 145 -15.42 -4.41 12.92
CA GLY A 145 -16.21 -3.19 12.81
C GLY A 145 -16.14 -2.51 11.44
N GLY A 146 -15.54 -3.15 10.44
CA GLY A 146 -15.53 -2.69 9.05
C GLY A 146 -14.79 -1.36 8.83
N TYR A 147 -15.12 -0.70 7.72
CA TYR A 147 -14.55 0.61 7.40
C TYR A 147 -15.30 1.73 8.15
N PRO A 148 -14.60 2.73 8.73
CA PRO A 148 -13.14 2.84 8.84
C PRO A 148 -12.55 2.16 10.09
N ASN A 149 -13.37 1.87 11.11
CA ASN A 149 -12.92 1.48 12.45
C ASN A 149 -12.18 0.15 12.49
N GLY A 150 -12.62 -0.82 11.72
CA GLY A 150 -11.98 -2.13 11.61
C GLY A 150 -10.58 -2.02 11.00
N TYR A 151 -10.40 -1.15 10.01
CA TYR A 151 -9.08 -0.90 9.41
C TYR A 151 -8.14 -0.16 10.37
N ALA A 152 -8.65 0.75 11.22
CA ALA A 152 -7.85 1.34 12.29
C ALA A 152 -7.36 0.29 13.32
N ARG A 153 -8.16 -0.75 13.57
CA ARG A 153 -7.76 -1.90 14.39
C ARG A 153 -6.78 -2.81 13.67
N ALA A 154 -7.01 -3.07 12.38
CA ALA A 154 -6.12 -3.85 11.53
C ALA A 154 -4.73 -3.22 11.44
N LEU A 155 -4.64 -1.88 11.38
CA LEU A 155 -3.39 -1.14 11.39
C LEU A 155 -2.56 -1.41 12.66
N ARG A 156 -3.22 -1.44 13.84
CA ARG A 156 -2.57 -1.82 15.11
C ARG A 156 -2.14 -3.29 15.11
N TYR A 157 -3.01 -4.17 14.63
CA TYR A 157 -2.75 -5.59 14.56
C TYR A 157 -1.57 -5.93 13.62
N ALA A 158 -1.42 -5.16 12.54
CA ALA A 158 -0.30 -5.25 11.60
C ALA A 158 1.04 -4.71 12.17
N GLY A 159 1.04 -4.15 13.39
CA GLY A 159 2.23 -3.55 14.00
C GLY A 159 2.55 -2.13 13.53
N LEU A 160 1.69 -1.54 12.72
CA LEU A 160 1.86 -0.21 12.12
C LEU A 160 1.35 0.92 13.04
N ASN A 161 1.64 0.81 14.34
CA ASN A 161 1.08 1.69 15.38
C ASN A 161 1.37 3.18 15.18
N LYS A 162 2.52 3.53 14.57
CA LYS A 162 2.89 4.93 14.30
C LYS A 162 1.93 5.64 13.32
N TYR A 163 1.22 4.88 12.48
CA TYR A 163 0.26 5.41 11.52
C TYR A 163 -1.16 5.53 12.05
N VAL A 164 -1.44 5.06 13.28
CA VAL A 164 -2.80 5.11 13.85
C VAL A 164 -3.33 6.54 13.97
N GLY A 165 -2.47 7.48 14.40
CA GLY A 165 -2.82 8.89 14.49
C GLY A 165 -2.96 9.59 13.13
N LEU A 166 -2.38 9.01 12.08
CA LEU A 166 -2.43 9.52 10.70
C LEU A 166 -3.57 8.89 9.88
N TYR A 167 -4.35 7.98 10.46
CA TYR A 167 -5.50 7.36 9.77
C TYR A 167 -6.67 8.35 9.68
N THR A 168 -6.48 9.42 8.93
CA THR A 168 -7.36 10.58 8.77
C THR A 168 -7.70 10.84 7.31
N ASP A 169 -8.59 11.81 7.06
CA ASP A 169 -8.94 12.26 5.71
C ASP A 169 -7.99 13.36 5.17
N ASP A 170 -6.89 13.63 5.86
CA ASP A 170 -5.85 14.52 5.38
C ASP A 170 -5.17 13.92 4.14
N LYS A 171 -4.78 14.79 3.20
CA LYS A 171 -4.08 14.35 1.99
C LYS A 171 -2.65 13.96 2.32
N ILE A 172 -2.19 12.85 1.76
CA ILE A 172 -0.83 12.34 1.97
C ILE A 172 0.13 12.92 0.92
N LYS A 173 1.28 13.38 1.37
CA LYS A 173 2.36 13.82 0.48
C LYS A 173 3.11 12.63 -0.10
N LYS A 174 3.81 12.84 -1.22
CA LYS A 174 4.65 11.79 -1.86
C LYS A 174 5.73 11.27 -0.91
N SER A 175 6.38 12.17 -0.14
CA SER A 175 7.36 11.79 0.88
C SER A 175 6.79 10.88 1.97
N GLU A 176 5.62 11.22 2.47
CA GLU A 176 4.93 10.46 3.52
C GLU A 176 4.44 9.09 2.99
N PHE A 177 4.00 9.07 1.73
CA PHE A 177 3.59 7.83 1.07
C PHE A 177 4.76 6.88 0.85
N ILE A 178 5.95 7.39 0.47
CA ILE A 178 7.18 6.61 0.34
C ILE A 178 7.55 5.98 1.69
N ALA A 179 7.52 6.75 2.78
CA ALA A 179 7.81 6.25 4.10
C ALA A 179 6.80 5.18 4.55
N LEU A 180 5.50 5.42 4.33
CA LEU A 180 4.44 4.45 4.59
C LEU A 180 4.66 3.15 3.80
N MET A 181 4.97 3.26 2.52
CA MET A 181 5.19 2.11 1.64
C MET A 181 6.43 1.30 2.05
N TYR A 182 7.51 1.95 2.47
CA TYR A 182 8.71 1.30 2.97
C TYR A 182 8.42 0.47 4.23
N ASP A 183 7.73 1.04 5.21
CA ASP A 183 7.36 0.33 6.43
C ASP A 183 6.41 -0.85 6.15
N ILE A 184 5.49 -0.67 5.21
CA ILE A 184 4.55 -1.71 4.80
C ILE A 184 5.27 -2.85 4.10
N ALA A 185 6.33 -2.58 3.33
CA ALA A 185 7.13 -3.62 2.68
C ALA A 185 7.73 -4.62 3.69
N GLU A 186 7.91 -4.21 4.95
CA GLU A 186 8.36 -5.07 6.04
C GLU A 186 7.22 -5.75 6.82
N THR A 187 5.96 -5.41 6.49
CA THR A 187 4.77 -5.94 7.20
C THR A 187 4.42 -7.34 6.69
N TYR A 188 3.86 -8.14 7.59
CA TYR A 188 3.44 -9.50 7.26
C TYR A 188 2.14 -9.52 6.42
N VAL A 189 2.10 -10.40 5.42
CA VAL A 189 0.88 -10.72 4.67
C VAL A 189 0.07 -11.75 5.43
N ILE A 190 -1.25 -11.55 5.47
CA ILE A 190 -2.19 -12.55 5.98
C ILE A 190 -2.72 -13.33 4.78
N GLU A 191 -2.47 -14.64 4.75
CA GLU A 191 -3.09 -15.55 3.80
C GLU A 191 -4.31 -16.20 4.45
N THR A 192 -5.49 -16.10 3.82
CA THR A 192 -6.70 -16.80 4.28
C THR A 192 -6.77 -18.17 3.62
N GLU A 193 -6.67 -19.24 4.40
CA GLU A 193 -6.90 -20.61 3.93
C GLU A 193 -8.38 -20.97 4.04
N GLY A 194 -9.07 -21.04 2.90
CA GLY A 194 -10.37 -21.71 2.76
C GLY A 194 -11.62 -20.92 3.19
N PHE A 195 -12.77 -21.32 2.63
CA PHE A 195 -14.09 -20.87 3.03
C PHE A 195 -14.42 -21.42 4.42
N GLY A 196 -14.56 -20.53 5.42
CA GLY A 196 -15.16 -20.87 6.71
C GLY A 196 -14.21 -21.31 7.83
N ALA A 197 -12.91 -21.35 7.62
CA ALA A 197 -11.92 -21.51 8.69
C ALA A 197 -11.21 -20.17 8.91
N GLU A 198 -11.54 -19.46 9.98
CA GLU A 198 -10.75 -18.35 10.48
C GLU A 198 -9.43 -18.86 11.08
N THR A 199 -8.60 -19.42 10.24
CA THR A 199 -7.20 -19.67 10.59
C THR A 199 -6.36 -18.76 9.73
N ALA A 200 -6.18 -17.53 10.19
CA ALA A 200 -5.06 -16.72 9.75
C ALA A 200 -3.78 -17.47 10.14
N LYS A 201 -3.21 -18.24 9.21
CA LYS A 201 -1.85 -18.71 9.38
C LYS A 201 -0.92 -17.57 9.04
N TYR A 202 -0.24 -17.11 10.04
CA TYR A 202 0.91 -16.22 9.89
C TYR A 202 2.05 -17.03 9.28
N ASN A 203 2.34 -16.80 8.02
CA ASN A 203 3.48 -17.37 7.34
C ASN A 203 4.62 -16.38 7.24
#